data_e83db40f630623deedc8f380c983c32c
#
_entry.id   e83db40f630623deedc8f380c983c32c
#
_cell.length_a   1.000
_cell.length_b   1.000
_cell.length_c   1.000
_cell.angle_alpha   90.00
_cell.angle_beta   90.00
_cell.angle_gamma   90.00
#
_symmetry.space_group_name_H-M   'P 1'
#
loop_
_entity.id
_entity.type
_entity.pdbx_description
1 polymer ?
#
loop_
_entity_poly.entity_id
_entity_poly.type
_entity_poly.pdbx_seq_one_letter_code
_entity_poly.pdbx_strand_id
1 'polypeptide(L)'
;MYFWHRYYFGKEGIWCRDFNKEKAFCVLKDSLYKDYMVRAIADNGKTIAVSRSIDTNEPLLMVDVDKKTITNTIYNHTFIYPCLDREGSKVFSVTKSDIYKNIYGNPFCVDAETGKVIATLDEKTQWGNTAYHPASNSVYFSAFRQPNLYKFNFDTLAFSAVPTDKKIRIFDCKVACDNKGYYYLGSNILVYMNNEDEEVWRINFKEKEKLSGKTLFSIYLSDNPDYIAVYLLDGNWLFIVNRYDFSYKKYKLGRVGFSEFFNNSLLFIYKNDNLSTLNLETLEEKPFLPTTGASL
;
A
#
# COMPACT_ATOMS: atom_id res chain seq x y z
N MET A 1 -6.46 -12.00 -5.31
CA MET A 1 -7.44 -12.17 -4.21
C MET A 1 -7.57 -10.82 -3.50
N TYR A 2 -8.79 -10.37 -3.20
CA TYR A 2 -9.00 -9.09 -2.53
C TYR A 2 -9.72 -9.32 -1.23
N PHE A 3 -9.24 -8.67 -0.16
CA PHE A 3 -9.83 -8.78 1.17
C PHE A 3 -10.52 -7.46 1.53
N TRP A 4 -11.72 -7.60 2.07
CA TRP A 4 -12.53 -6.48 2.48
C TRP A 4 -12.87 -6.62 3.96
N HIS A 5 -12.85 -5.53 4.66
CA HIS A 5 -13.30 -5.43 6.04
C HIS A 5 -14.54 -4.54 6.11
N ARG A 6 -15.32 -4.69 7.15
CA ARG A 6 -16.59 -4.03 7.44
C ARG A 6 -17.76 -4.43 6.54
N TYR A 7 -18.89 -4.56 7.21
CA TYR A 7 -20.27 -4.63 6.68
C TYR A 7 -20.41 -4.94 5.18
N TYR A 8 -20.16 -6.15 4.81
CA TYR A 8 -20.61 -6.62 3.53
C TYR A 8 -22.07 -7.07 3.69
N PHE A 9 -23.04 -6.29 3.17
CA PHE A 9 -24.48 -6.58 3.23
C PHE A 9 -25.04 -6.88 4.64
N GLY A 10 -24.64 -6.10 5.65
CA GLY A 10 -25.10 -6.27 7.01
C GLY A 10 -24.56 -7.49 7.75
N LYS A 11 -23.54 -8.18 7.18
CA LYS A 11 -22.85 -9.30 7.83
C LYS A 11 -21.52 -8.83 8.41
N GLU A 12 -21.30 -9.10 9.69
CA GLU A 12 -20.07 -8.78 10.39
C GLU A 12 -18.98 -9.80 10.11
N GLY A 13 -17.71 -9.34 10.01
CA GLY A 13 -16.56 -10.22 9.83
C GLY A 13 -15.56 -9.75 8.79
N ILE A 14 -14.54 -10.57 8.55
CA ILE A 14 -13.54 -10.37 7.51
C ILE A 14 -13.92 -11.24 6.31
N TRP A 15 -14.07 -10.58 5.18
CA TRP A 15 -14.50 -11.21 3.94
C TRP A 15 -13.39 -11.19 2.91
N CYS A 16 -13.28 -12.25 2.14
CA CYS A 16 -12.43 -12.37 0.97
C CYS A 16 -13.29 -12.53 -0.29
N ARG A 17 -12.91 -11.85 -1.37
CA ARG A 17 -13.47 -12.08 -2.70
C ARG A 17 -12.39 -12.65 -3.61
N ASP A 18 -12.64 -13.82 -4.15
CA ASP A 18 -11.88 -14.40 -5.23
C ASP A 18 -12.52 -13.98 -6.55
N PHE A 19 -11.90 -13.03 -7.26
CA PHE A 19 -12.44 -12.53 -8.52
C PHE A 19 -12.47 -13.59 -9.62
N ASN A 20 -11.60 -14.60 -9.56
CA ASN A 20 -11.59 -15.68 -10.54
C ASN A 20 -12.80 -16.62 -10.38
N LYS A 21 -13.38 -16.65 -9.18
CA LYS A 21 -14.53 -17.51 -8.86
C LYS A 21 -15.84 -16.74 -8.71
N GLU A 22 -15.79 -15.39 -8.85
CA GLU A 22 -16.92 -14.49 -8.63
C GLU A 22 -17.66 -14.67 -7.29
N LYS A 23 -17.01 -15.33 -6.32
CA LYS A 23 -17.59 -15.65 -5.02
C LYS A 23 -16.88 -14.90 -3.90
N ALA A 24 -17.67 -14.36 -3.00
CA ALA A 24 -17.18 -13.87 -1.73
C ALA A 24 -17.40 -14.92 -0.64
N PHE A 25 -16.43 -15.07 0.26
CA PHE A 25 -16.55 -15.95 1.41
C PHE A 25 -16.05 -15.26 2.68
N CYS A 26 -16.64 -15.62 3.81
CA CYS A 26 -16.22 -15.11 5.10
C CYS A 26 -14.99 -15.87 5.57
N VAL A 27 -13.93 -15.14 5.91
CA VAL A 27 -12.70 -15.69 6.47
C VAL A 27 -12.81 -15.80 7.99
N LEU A 28 -13.24 -14.73 8.66
CA LEU A 28 -13.52 -14.73 10.09
C LEU A 28 -14.92 -14.16 10.31
N LYS A 29 -15.81 -15.01 10.82
CA LYS A 29 -17.19 -14.65 11.11
C LYS A 29 -17.36 -14.53 12.61
N ASP A 30 -17.34 -13.30 13.12
CA ASP A 30 -17.70 -13.03 14.51
C ASP A 30 -17.89 -11.51 14.68
N SER A 31 -18.82 -11.14 15.54
CA SER A 31 -18.99 -9.76 16.01
C SER A 31 -17.74 -9.22 16.72
N LEU A 32 -16.90 -10.10 17.25
CA LEU A 32 -15.61 -9.75 17.86
C LEU A 32 -14.64 -9.13 16.85
N TYR A 33 -14.75 -9.49 15.55
CA TYR A 33 -13.83 -9.03 14.50
C TYR A 33 -14.41 -7.90 13.64
N LYS A 34 -15.54 -7.34 14.00
CA LYS A 34 -16.23 -6.27 13.23
C LYS A 34 -15.36 -5.03 12.97
N ASP A 35 -14.45 -4.72 13.90
CA ASP A 35 -13.57 -3.55 13.81
C ASP A 35 -12.16 -3.89 13.32
N TYR A 36 -11.89 -5.17 13.02
CA TYR A 36 -10.59 -5.60 12.50
C TYR A 36 -10.47 -5.29 11.01
N MET A 37 -9.27 -4.91 10.61
CA MET A 37 -8.91 -4.61 9.23
C MET A 37 -7.79 -5.53 8.77
N VAL A 38 -7.85 -5.94 7.51
CA VAL A 38 -6.71 -6.59 6.86
C VAL A 38 -5.60 -5.56 6.70
N ARG A 39 -4.44 -5.87 7.25
CA ARG A 39 -3.25 -5.01 7.25
C ARG A 39 -2.21 -5.46 6.25
N ALA A 40 -2.06 -6.76 6.07
CA ALA A 40 -1.15 -7.34 5.12
C ALA A 40 -1.68 -8.68 4.60
N ILE A 41 -1.21 -9.06 3.43
CA ILE A 41 -1.54 -10.31 2.75
C ILE A 41 -0.21 -10.90 2.30
N ALA A 42 0.04 -12.18 2.60
CA ALA A 42 1.17 -12.91 2.07
C ALA A 42 1.01 -13.16 0.56
N ASP A 43 2.12 -13.25 -0.16
CA ASP A 43 2.10 -13.43 -1.62
C ASP A 43 1.39 -14.72 -2.05
N ASN A 44 1.47 -15.77 -1.24
CA ASN A 44 0.74 -17.03 -1.47
C ASN A 44 -0.78 -16.89 -1.32
N GLY A 45 -1.28 -15.77 -0.85
CA GLY A 45 -2.71 -15.50 -0.64
C GLY A 45 -3.39 -16.31 0.45
N LYS A 46 -2.64 -17.13 1.20
CA LYS A 46 -3.19 -18.04 2.24
C LYS A 46 -3.12 -17.46 3.64
N THR A 47 -2.23 -16.53 3.87
CA THR A 47 -2.05 -15.90 5.17
C THR A 47 -2.35 -14.41 5.09
N ILE A 48 -3.15 -13.91 6.01
CA ILE A 48 -3.39 -12.49 6.20
C ILE A 48 -3.08 -12.07 7.63
N ALA A 49 -2.66 -10.82 7.79
CA ALA A 49 -2.50 -10.19 9.08
C ALA A 49 -3.62 -9.17 9.30
N VAL A 50 -4.27 -9.22 10.45
CA VAL A 50 -5.41 -8.34 10.77
C VAL A 50 -5.25 -7.70 12.14
N SER A 51 -5.69 -6.45 12.29
CA SER A 51 -5.74 -5.75 13.58
C SER A 51 -6.87 -4.73 13.60
N ARG A 52 -7.31 -4.28 14.78
CA ARG A 52 -8.32 -3.21 14.92
C ARG A 52 -7.76 -1.87 14.50
N SER A 53 -6.62 -1.50 15.03
CA SER A 53 -6.04 -0.17 14.85
C SER A 53 -4.56 -0.26 14.51
N ILE A 54 -4.07 0.72 13.77
CA ILE A 54 -2.65 0.96 13.57
C ILE A 54 -2.05 1.81 14.70
N ASP A 55 -2.89 2.40 15.55
CA ASP A 55 -2.48 3.42 16.53
C ASP A 55 -2.32 2.90 17.96
N THR A 56 -2.66 1.66 18.20
CA THR A 56 -2.67 1.06 19.54
C THR A 56 -1.76 -0.16 19.59
N ASN A 57 -1.31 -0.54 20.80
CA ASN A 57 -0.61 -1.81 21.04
C ASN A 57 -1.58 -3.01 20.93
N GLU A 58 -2.50 -2.94 19.98
CA GLU A 58 -3.42 -4.02 19.68
C GLU A 58 -2.67 -5.18 19.03
N PRO A 59 -3.04 -6.41 19.39
CA PRO A 59 -2.39 -7.58 18.80
C PRO A 59 -2.65 -7.67 17.31
N LEU A 60 -1.64 -8.16 16.59
CA LEU A 60 -1.77 -8.56 15.20
C LEU A 60 -2.16 -10.04 15.16
N LEU A 61 -3.32 -10.32 14.56
CA LEU A 61 -3.79 -11.68 14.37
C LEU A 61 -3.30 -12.21 13.03
N MET A 62 -2.65 -13.35 13.03
CA MET A 62 -2.30 -14.11 11.84
C MET A 62 -3.42 -15.08 11.53
N VAL A 63 -3.93 -15.07 10.30
CA VAL A 63 -5.11 -15.82 9.89
C VAL A 63 -4.82 -16.68 8.67
N ASP A 64 -5.11 -17.97 8.77
CA ASP A 64 -5.13 -18.89 7.62
C ASP A 64 -6.46 -18.73 6.90
N VAL A 65 -6.41 -18.29 5.65
CA VAL A 65 -7.58 -17.98 4.82
C VAL A 65 -8.34 -19.25 4.42
N ASP A 66 -7.61 -20.32 4.13
CA ASP A 66 -8.21 -21.59 3.68
C ASP A 66 -8.90 -22.30 4.85
N LYS A 67 -8.25 -22.34 6.01
CA LYS A 67 -8.82 -22.94 7.22
C LYS A 67 -9.81 -22.03 7.94
N LYS A 68 -9.80 -20.73 7.64
CA LYS A 68 -10.65 -19.72 8.26
C LYS A 68 -10.42 -19.63 9.78
N THR A 69 -9.18 -19.74 10.21
CA THR A 69 -8.79 -19.75 11.61
C THR A 69 -7.65 -18.79 11.89
N ILE A 70 -7.64 -18.26 13.12
CA ILE A 70 -6.47 -17.56 13.65
C ILE A 70 -5.41 -18.60 13.96
N THR A 71 -4.25 -18.47 13.34
CA THR A 71 -3.11 -19.38 13.54
C THR A 71 -2.20 -18.89 14.65
N ASN A 72 -2.09 -17.57 14.81
CA ASN A 72 -1.31 -16.96 15.88
C ASN A 72 -1.78 -15.55 16.23
N THR A 73 -1.38 -15.07 17.40
CA THR A 73 -1.62 -13.70 17.87
C THR A 73 -0.31 -13.11 18.37
N ILE A 74 0.15 -12.05 17.70
CA ILE A 74 1.40 -11.39 18.02
C ILE A 74 1.10 -10.19 18.91
N TYR A 75 1.62 -10.22 20.14
CA TYR A 75 1.46 -9.18 21.16
C TYR A 75 2.70 -8.30 21.28
N ASN A 76 2.57 -7.22 22.04
CA ASN A 76 3.66 -6.34 22.49
C ASN A 76 4.39 -5.55 21.41
N HIS A 77 3.80 -5.43 20.22
CA HIS A 77 4.33 -4.61 19.13
C HIS A 77 3.25 -3.73 18.54
N THR A 78 3.63 -2.54 18.10
CA THR A 78 2.77 -1.66 17.30
C THR A 78 3.14 -1.86 15.84
N PHE A 79 2.22 -2.39 15.06
CA PHE A 79 2.42 -2.66 13.64
C PHE A 79 1.82 -1.53 12.79
N ILE A 80 2.69 -0.78 12.10
CA ILE A 80 2.29 0.26 11.15
C ILE A 80 2.77 -0.15 9.76
N TYR A 81 1.84 -0.16 8.80
CA TYR A 81 2.11 -0.63 7.45
C TYR A 81 2.81 -2.00 7.40
N PRO A 82 2.26 -3.02 8.07
CA PRO A 82 2.89 -4.34 8.08
C PRO A 82 2.93 -4.94 6.67
N CYS A 83 4.00 -5.67 6.40
CA CYS A 83 4.15 -6.53 5.22
C CYS A 83 4.46 -7.94 5.67
N LEU A 84 3.87 -8.93 4.99
CA LEU A 84 4.22 -10.34 5.18
C LEU A 84 5.25 -10.76 4.16
N ASP A 85 6.10 -11.72 4.52
CA ASP A 85 6.91 -12.43 3.56
C ASP A 85 6.06 -13.32 2.65
N ARG A 86 6.67 -13.95 1.67
CA ARG A 86 5.97 -14.80 0.68
C ARG A 86 5.05 -15.84 1.31
N GLU A 87 5.48 -16.46 2.40
CA GLU A 87 4.75 -17.55 3.05
C GLU A 87 3.88 -17.09 4.22
N GLY A 88 4.00 -15.84 4.66
CA GLY A 88 3.33 -15.35 5.85
C GLY A 88 3.99 -15.79 7.16
N SER A 89 5.25 -16.23 7.10
CA SER A 89 6.01 -16.69 8.26
C SER A 89 6.72 -15.58 9.01
N LYS A 90 6.88 -14.42 8.38
CA LYS A 90 7.54 -13.24 8.96
C LYS A 90 6.70 -12.00 8.71
N VAL A 91 6.73 -11.10 9.66
CA VAL A 91 6.04 -9.80 9.58
C VAL A 91 7.05 -8.69 9.71
N PHE A 92 7.24 -7.93 8.64
CA PHE A 92 7.95 -6.66 8.69
C PHE A 92 6.99 -5.55 9.08
N SER A 93 7.43 -4.60 9.88
CA SER A 93 6.67 -3.38 10.17
C SER A 93 7.62 -2.24 10.54
N VAL A 94 7.09 -1.03 10.47
CA VAL A 94 7.70 0.14 11.09
C VAL A 94 6.97 0.44 12.40
N THR A 95 7.67 0.91 13.39
CA THR A 95 7.03 1.31 14.66
C THR A 95 6.39 2.67 14.52
N LYS A 96 5.38 2.93 15.34
CA LYS A 96 4.70 4.23 15.39
C LYS A 96 5.70 5.34 15.67
N SER A 97 5.68 6.36 14.83
CA SER A 97 6.33 7.63 15.07
C SER A 97 5.27 8.72 15.25
N ASP A 98 5.45 9.57 16.25
CA ASP A 98 4.60 10.75 16.47
C ASP A 98 5.51 11.97 16.52
N ILE A 99 5.52 12.76 15.44
CA ILE A 99 6.36 13.98 15.35
C ILE A 99 6.00 15.02 16.40
N TYR A 100 4.74 15.09 16.77
CA TYR A 100 4.29 16.08 17.79
C TYR A 100 4.76 15.69 19.19
N LYS A 101 5.03 14.40 19.42
CA LYS A 101 5.53 13.86 20.68
C LYS A 101 7.01 13.47 20.63
N ASN A 102 7.70 13.73 19.50
CA ASN A 102 9.10 13.29 19.26
C ASN A 102 9.29 11.78 19.49
N ILE A 103 8.27 10.99 19.16
CA ILE A 103 8.34 9.52 19.20
C ILE A 103 8.78 9.05 17.82
N TYR A 104 9.96 8.46 17.76
CA TYR A 104 10.52 7.83 16.57
C TYR A 104 10.69 6.35 16.85
N GLY A 105 10.36 5.53 15.87
CA GLY A 105 10.49 4.10 16.03
C GLY A 105 11.46 3.50 15.01
N ASN A 106 11.84 2.27 15.25
CA ASN A 106 12.72 1.51 14.38
C ASN A 106 11.90 0.57 13.48
N PRO A 107 12.29 0.34 12.22
CA PRO A 107 11.79 -0.78 11.44
C PRO A 107 12.23 -2.09 12.07
N PHE A 108 11.36 -3.08 12.04
CA PHE A 108 11.63 -4.39 12.63
C PHE A 108 10.93 -5.49 11.87
N CYS A 109 11.45 -6.71 12.01
CA CYS A 109 10.82 -7.92 11.55
C CYS A 109 10.63 -8.88 12.72
N VAL A 110 9.45 -9.50 12.79
CA VAL A 110 9.15 -10.55 13.77
C VAL A 110 8.90 -11.87 13.06
N ASP A 111 9.26 -12.94 13.71
CA ASP A 111 8.81 -14.28 13.39
C ASP A 111 7.32 -14.39 13.72
N ALA A 112 6.50 -14.81 12.76
CA ALA A 112 5.04 -14.81 12.90
C ALA A 112 4.54 -15.88 13.86
N GLU A 113 5.27 -16.97 14.08
CA GLU A 113 4.90 -18.05 14.99
C GLU A 113 5.20 -17.69 16.44
N THR A 114 6.38 -17.15 16.70
CA THR A 114 6.85 -16.87 18.06
C THR A 114 6.58 -15.45 18.53
N GLY A 115 6.31 -14.53 17.62
CA GLY A 115 6.20 -13.09 17.89
C GLY A 115 7.52 -12.42 18.28
N LYS A 116 8.66 -13.12 18.18
CA LYS A 116 9.97 -12.58 18.54
C LYS A 116 10.53 -11.68 17.44
N VAL A 117 11.14 -10.56 17.82
CA VAL A 117 11.89 -9.73 16.90
C VAL A 117 13.13 -10.49 16.43
N ILE A 118 13.27 -10.66 15.11
CA ILE A 118 14.38 -11.36 14.45
C ILE A 118 15.32 -10.45 13.68
N ALA A 119 14.87 -9.22 13.37
CA ALA A 119 15.71 -8.19 12.77
C ALA A 119 15.21 -6.80 13.15
N THR A 120 16.11 -5.84 13.28
CA THR A 120 15.81 -4.43 13.56
C THR A 120 16.82 -3.54 12.85
N LEU A 121 16.34 -2.42 12.27
CA LEU A 121 17.21 -1.33 11.84
C LEU A 121 17.30 -0.29 12.95
N ASP A 122 18.51 -0.04 13.47
CA ASP A 122 18.71 0.99 14.50
C ASP A 122 18.79 2.39 13.85
N GLU A 123 17.67 2.82 13.32
CA GLU A 123 17.51 4.15 12.73
C GLU A 123 16.18 4.74 13.15
N LYS A 124 16.24 5.74 14.03
CA LYS A 124 15.04 6.40 14.57
C LYS A 124 14.64 7.57 13.70
N THR A 125 13.58 7.39 12.93
CA THR A 125 12.99 8.45 12.11
C THR A 125 11.47 8.28 12.01
N GLN A 126 10.81 9.22 11.36
CA GLN A 126 9.44 9.02 10.95
C GLN A 126 9.42 8.19 9.67
N TRP A 127 8.71 7.08 9.69
CA TRP A 127 8.59 6.17 8.54
C TRP A 127 7.35 6.49 7.72
N GLY A 128 7.50 6.34 6.42
CA GLY A 128 6.41 6.40 5.44
C GLY A 128 5.82 5.03 5.13
N ASN A 129 5.22 4.92 3.96
CA ASN A 129 4.61 3.68 3.48
C ASN A 129 5.65 2.59 3.23
N THR A 130 5.16 1.34 3.26
CA THR A 130 5.91 0.14 2.93
C THR A 130 5.36 -0.48 1.64
N ALA A 131 6.20 -1.11 0.84
CA ALA A 131 5.82 -1.80 -0.38
C ALA A 131 6.54 -3.17 -0.46
N TYR A 132 5.76 -4.26 -0.43
CA TYR A 132 6.31 -5.61 -0.57
C TYR A 132 6.59 -5.93 -2.02
N HIS A 133 7.78 -6.47 -2.30
CA HIS A 133 8.24 -6.90 -3.62
C HIS A 133 8.34 -8.42 -3.70
N PRO A 134 7.37 -9.09 -4.37
CA PRO A 134 7.27 -10.55 -4.38
C PRO A 134 8.49 -11.24 -4.99
N ALA A 135 9.01 -10.72 -6.11
CA ALA A 135 10.11 -11.36 -6.83
C ALA A 135 11.40 -11.45 -5.98
N SER A 136 11.71 -10.42 -5.20
CA SER A 136 12.90 -10.38 -4.33
C SER A 136 12.62 -10.72 -2.87
N ASN A 137 11.37 -11.07 -2.51
CA ASN A 137 10.92 -11.29 -1.14
C ASN A 137 11.40 -10.18 -0.19
N SER A 138 11.17 -8.95 -0.60
CA SER A 138 11.70 -7.77 0.10
C SER A 138 10.62 -6.72 0.34
N VAL A 139 10.86 -5.83 1.30
CA VAL A 139 10.03 -4.65 1.57
C VAL A 139 10.84 -3.41 1.30
N TYR A 140 10.31 -2.51 0.47
CA TYR A 140 10.81 -1.15 0.34
C TYR A 140 10.02 -0.24 1.28
N PHE A 141 10.71 0.70 1.93
CA PHE A 141 10.09 1.63 2.86
C PHE A 141 10.88 2.94 2.93
N SER A 142 10.18 4.03 3.09
CA SER A 142 10.78 5.37 3.07
C SER A 142 10.90 5.98 4.45
N ALA A 143 11.92 6.79 4.67
CA ALA A 143 11.93 7.77 5.75
C ALA A 143 11.09 8.97 5.29
N PHE A 144 9.96 9.21 5.98
CA PHE A 144 8.96 10.19 5.57
C PHE A 144 9.53 11.59 5.39
N ARG A 145 9.28 12.20 4.24
CA ARG A 145 9.81 13.52 3.84
C ARG A 145 11.33 13.63 3.82
N GLN A 146 12.03 12.51 3.79
CA GLN A 146 13.48 12.47 3.65
C GLN A 146 13.86 11.82 2.31
N PRO A 147 15.08 12.00 1.83
CA PRO A 147 15.51 11.39 0.57
C PRO A 147 15.94 9.93 0.73
N ASN A 148 15.63 9.30 1.85
CA ASN A 148 16.10 7.95 2.15
C ASN A 148 15.02 6.92 1.86
N LEU A 149 15.37 5.95 1.04
CA LEU A 149 14.61 4.73 0.78
C LEU A 149 15.45 3.54 1.25
N TYR A 150 14.80 2.59 1.86
CA TYR A 150 15.44 1.40 2.41
C TYR A 150 14.77 0.16 1.85
N LYS A 151 15.51 -0.95 1.88
CA LYS A 151 15.05 -2.28 1.53
C LYS A 151 15.35 -3.23 2.68
N PHE A 152 14.38 -4.03 3.04
CA PHE A 152 14.54 -5.17 3.94
C PHE A 152 14.28 -6.46 3.16
N ASN A 153 15.21 -7.40 3.21
CA ASN A 153 15.06 -8.69 2.56
C ASN A 153 14.71 -9.78 3.59
N PHE A 154 13.58 -10.46 3.37
CA PHE A 154 13.09 -11.48 4.30
C PHE A 154 13.92 -12.77 4.33
N ASP A 155 14.64 -13.09 3.25
CA ASP A 155 15.42 -14.32 3.16
C ASP A 155 16.74 -14.17 3.92
N THR A 156 17.37 -12.99 3.83
CA THR A 156 18.66 -12.70 4.48
C THR A 156 18.52 -11.97 5.81
N LEU A 157 17.32 -11.45 6.14
CA LEU A 157 17.04 -10.60 7.29
C LEU A 157 17.88 -9.31 7.32
N ALA A 158 18.34 -8.86 6.15
CA ALA A 158 19.24 -7.73 6.02
C ALA A 158 18.50 -6.45 5.61
N PHE A 159 18.92 -5.33 6.18
CA PHE A 159 18.56 -3.99 5.77
C PHE A 159 19.63 -3.40 4.86
N SER A 160 19.21 -2.67 3.84
CA SER A 160 20.10 -1.91 2.97
C SER A 160 19.48 -0.57 2.59
N ALA A 161 20.34 0.44 2.38
CA ALA A 161 19.90 1.69 1.80
C ALA A 161 19.81 1.57 0.28
N VAL A 162 18.73 2.11 -0.30
CA VAL A 162 18.57 2.17 -1.76
C VAL A 162 19.15 3.51 -2.24
N PRO A 163 19.96 3.52 -3.30
CA PRO A 163 20.44 4.75 -3.93
C PRO A 163 19.26 5.61 -4.41
N THR A 164 19.18 6.84 -3.94
CA THR A 164 18.12 7.79 -4.30
C THR A 164 18.70 9.18 -4.52
N ASP A 165 17.99 10.00 -5.30
CA ASP A 165 18.34 11.40 -5.47
C ASP A 165 18.10 12.16 -4.15
N LYS A 166 19.16 12.67 -3.55
CA LYS A 166 19.13 13.40 -2.26
C LYS A 166 18.31 14.70 -2.29
N LYS A 167 17.90 15.15 -3.47
CA LYS A 167 17.01 16.31 -3.64
C LYS A 167 15.53 15.96 -3.57
N ILE A 168 15.19 14.67 -3.68
CA ILE A 168 13.80 14.18 -3.68
C ILE A 168 13.43 13.78 -2.26
N ARG A 169 12.47 14.48 -1.66
CA ARG A 169 11.87 14.08 -0.38
C ARG A 169 10.79 13.06 -0.65
N ILE A 170 11.01 11.81 -0.26
CA ILE A 170 10.13 10.68 -0.56
C ILE A 170 8.90 10.72 0.36
N PHE A 171 7.74 10.49 -0.20
CA PHE A 171 6.47 10.41 0.51
C PHE A 171 5.82 9.04 0.39
N ASP A 172 6.00 8.39 -0.75
CA ASP A 172 5.38 7.11 -1.04
C ASP A 172 6.30 6.24 -1.90
N CYS A 173 6.16 4.92 -1.75
CA CYS A 173 6.79 3.93 -2.62
C CYS A 173 5.79 2.80 -2.92
N LYS A 174 5.89 2.22 -4.10
CA LYS A 174 5.06 1.11 -4.54
C LYS A 174 5.85 0.19 -5.47
N VAL A 175 5.71 -1.10 -5.28
CA VAL A 175 6.24 -2.09 -6.22
C VAL A 175 5.38 -2.11 -7.48
N ALA A 176 6.01 -2.17 -8.65
CA ALA A 176 5.33 -2.25 -9.92
C ALA A 176 4.54 -3.57 -10.05
N CYS A 177 3.34 -3.50 -10.64
CA CYS A 177 2.45 -4.65 -10.73
C CYS A 177 3.02 -5.85 -11.51
N ASP A 178 4.03 -5.62 -12.36
CA ASP A 178 4.75 -6.67 -13.09
C ASP A 178 5.97 -7.23 -12.34
N ASN A 179 6.23 -6.73 -11.13
CA ASN A 179 7.36 -7.11 -10.28
C ASN A 179 8.74 -6.90 -10.91
N LYS A 180 8.85 -6.03 -11.94
CA LYS A 180 10.14 -5.72 -12.62
C LYS A 180 10.86 -4.52 -12.01
N GLY A 181 10.30 -3.95 -10.96
CA GLY A 181 10.85 -2.81 -10.27
C GLY A 181 9.86 -2.18 -9.31
N TYR A 182 10.12 -0.96 -8.97
CA TYR A 182 9.30 -0.21 -8.03
C TYR A 182 9.33 1.29 -8.34
N TYR A 183 8.36 1.98 -7.83
CA TYR A 183 8.26 3.43 -7.91
C TYR A 183 8.51 4.05 -6.55
N TYR A 184 9.11 5.24 -6.55
CA TYR A 184 8.96 6.16 -5.43
C TYR A 184 8.52 7.54 -5.91
N LEU A 185 7.80 8.22 -5.07
CA LEU A 185 7.21 9.51 -5.35
C LEU A 185 7.61 10.51 -4.28
N GLY A 186 8.17 11.62 -4.68
CA GLY A 186 8.59 12.65 -3.75
C GLY A 186 8.84 13.98 -4.45
N SER A 187 8.66 15.09 -3.75
CA SER A 187 8.89 16.44 -4.30
C SER A 187 8.23 16.70 -5.66
N ASN A 188 7.07 16.08 -5.93
CA ASN A 188 6.37 16.08 -7.23
C ASN A 188 7.14 15.39 -8.37
N ILE A 189 8.04 14.48 -8.04
CA ILE A 189 8.81 13.69 -8.98
C ILE A 189 8.47 12.22 -8.76
N LEU A 190 8.01 11.56 -9.82
CA LEU A 190 7.84 10.11 -9.88
C LEU A 190 9.10 9.50 -10.48
N VAL A 191 9.67 8.52 -9.80
CA VAL A 191 10.86 7.79 -10.23
C VAL A 191 10.54 6.31 -10.33
N TYR A 192 10.98 5.67 -11.39
CA TYR A 192 10.95 4.22 -11.56
C TYR A 192 12.35 3.65 -11.44
N MET A 193 12.48 2.65 -10.59
CA MET A 193 13.69 1.88 -10.33
C MET A 193 13.49 0.44 -10.81
N ASN A 194 14.53 -0.16 -11.39
CA ASN A 194 14.53 -1.59 -11.70
C ASN A 194 14.83 -2.45 -10.45
N ASN A 195 14.89 -3.77 -10.61
CA ASN A 195 15.17 -4.70 -9.51
C ASN A 195 16.64 -4.64 -9.01
N GLU A 196 17.52 -4.04 -9.77
CA GLU A 196 18.93 -3.80 -9.45
C GLU A 196 19.13 -2.49 -8.68
N ASP A 197 18.04 -1.81 -8.30
CA ASP A 197 18.03 -0.52 -7.64
C ASP A 197 18.65 0.62 -8.49
N GLU A 198 18.51 0.52 -9.83
CA GLU A 198 18.94 1.55 -10.78
C GLU A 198 17.76 2.37 -11.26
N GLU A 199 17.94 3.69 -11.39
CA GLU A 199 16.92 4.55 -11.96
C GLU A 199 16.81 4.34 -13.47
N VAL A 200 15.62 3.97 -13.92
CA VAL A 200 15.31 3.77 -15.35
C VAL A 200 14.75 5.03 -15.97
N TRP A 201 13.83 5.72 -15.26
CA TRP A 201 13.25 6.97 -15.70
C TRP A 201 12.63 7.79 -14.56
N ARG A 202 12.38 9.07 -14.82
CA ARG A 202 11.65 9.95 -13.91
C ARG A 202 10.74 10.93 -14.66
N ILE A 203 9.69 11.37 -13.97
CA ILE A 203 8.81 12.46 -14.42
C ILE A 203 8.81 13.55 -13.34
N ASN A 204 9.20 14.76 -13.73
CA ASN A 204 9.13 15.93 -12.87
C ASN A 204 7.84 16.72 -13.19
N PHE A 205 6.77 16.44 -12.46
CA PHE A 205 5.49 17.14 -12.64
C PHE A 205 5.58 18.63 -12.29
N LYS A 206 6.47 19.00 -11.35
CA LYS A 206 6.65 20.39 -10.97
C LYS A 206 7.12 21.25 -12.13
N GLU A 207 8.08 20.76 -12.90
CA GLU A 207 8.61 21.47 -14.07
C GLU A 207 7.62 21.46 -15.23
N LYS A 208 7.06 20.29 -15.54
CA LYS A 208 6.13 20.11 -16.67
C LYS A 208 4.83 20.90 -16.49
N GLU A 209 4.30 20.94 -15.26
CA GLU A 209 3.00 21.56 -14.97
C GLU A 209 3.09 22.93 -14.32
N LYS A 210 4.30 23.47 -14.12
CA LYS A 210 4.54 24.74 -13.43
C LYS A 210 3.83 24.81 -12.07
N LEU A 211 3.82 23.69 -11.33
CA LEU A 211 3.17 23.59 -10.04
C LEU A 211 3.83 24.56 -9.06
N SER A 212 3.02 25.30 -8.31
CA SER A 212 3.51 26.24 -7.30
C SER A 212 4.32 25.48 -6.26
N GLY A 213 5.51 25.95 -5.94
CA GLY A 213 6.58 25.24 -5.23
C GLY A 213 6.33 24.82 -3.78
N LYS A 214 5.08 24.69 -3.34
CA LYS A 214 4.77 24.10 -2.05
C LYS A 214 4.82 22.57 -2.20
N THR A 215 5.74 21.95 -1.50
CA THR A 215 5.93 20.50 -1.42
C THR A 215 4.62 19.87 -0.96
N LEU A 216 3.94 19.19 -1.86
CA LEU A 216 2.65 18.63 -1.56
C LEU A 216 2.73 17.12 -1.50
N PHE A 217 1.98 16.62 -0.59
CA PHE A 217 1.87 15.22 -0.28
C PHE A 217 1.23 14.52 -1.50
N SER A 218 1.95 13.61 -2.12
CA SER A 218 1.28 12.58 -2.87
C SER A 218 0.75 11.57 -1.86
N ILE A 219 -0.50 11.24 -1.98
CA ILE A 219 -1.12 10.35 -1.01
C ILE A 219 -1.31 8.96 -1.60
N TYR A 220 -1.39 8.84 -2.92
CA TYR A 220 -1.71 7.58 -3.56
C TYR A 220 -0.96 7.38 -4.86
N LEU A 221 -0.30 6.25 -4.93
CA LEU A 221 0.31 5.69 -6.12
C LEU A 221 -0.36 4.34 -6.38
N SER A 222 -0.98 4.15 -7.54
CA SER A 222 -1.44 2.85 -7.99
C SER A 222 -1.02 2.60 -9.42
N ASP A 223 -0.89 1.34 -9.81
CA ASP A 223 -0.49 0.96 -11.16
C ASP A 223 -1.22 -0.28 -11.68
N ASN A 224 -1.24 -0.40 -12.99
CA ASN A 224 -1.60 -1.57 -13.74
C ASN A 224 -0.55 -1.81 -14.84
N PRO A 225 -0.67 -2.85 -15.70
CA PRO A 225 0.33 -3.11 -16.73
C PRO A 225 0.62 -1.94 -17.67
N ASP A 226 -0.37 -1.07 -17.91
CA ASP A 226 -0.27 0.00 -18.93
C ASP A 226 -0.13 1.40 -18.33
N TYR A 227 -0.63 1.61 -17.10
CA TYR A 227 -0.72 2.95 -16.51
C TYR A 227 -0.27 3.00 -15.06
N ILE A 228 0.15 4.19 -14.66
CA ILE A 228 0.41 4.56 -13.25
C ILE A 228 -0.51 5.74 -12.92
N ALA A 229 -1.27 5.62 -11.84
CA ALA A 229 -2.08 6.71 -11.31
C ALA A 229 -1.31 7.41 -10.18
N VAL A 230 -1.08 8.68 -10.34
CA VAL A 230 -0.36 9.53 -9.37
C VAL A 230 -1.29 10.66 -8.94
N TYR A 231 -1.66 10.67 -7.67
CA TYR A 231 -2.45 11.75 -7.11
C TYR A 231 -1.56 12.77 -6.40
N LEU A 232 -1.61 14.01 -6.87
CA LEU A 232 -0.92 15.13 -6.25
C LEU A 232 -1.93 16.05 -5.57
N LEU A 233 -1.73 16.32 -4.27
CA LEU A 233 -2.58 17.23 -3.49
C LEU A 233 -2.51 18.67 -3.96
N ASP A 234 -1.42 19.07 -4.64
CA ASP A 234 -1.31 20.41 -5.22
C ASP A 234 -2.29 20.58 -6.36
N GLY A 235 -3.37 21.29 -6.06
CA GLY A 235 -4.46 21.49 -7.00
C GLY A 235 -5.38 20.28 -7.19
N ASN A 236 -5.25 19.21 -6.40
CA ASN A 236 -6.09 18.00 -6.47
C ASN A 236 -6.07 17.37 -7.88
N TRP A 237 -4.88 17.13 -8.41
CA TRP A 237 -4.70 16.53 -9.72
C TRP A 237 -4.38 15.05 -9.63
N LEU A 238 -5.06 14.27 -10.45
CA LEU A 238 -4.70 12.89 -10.78
C LEU A 238 -3.97 12.90 -12.13
N PHE A 239 -2.78 12.33 -12.16
CA PHE A 239 -2.02 12.08 -13.38
C PHE A 239 -2.09 10.59 -13.69
N ILE A 240 -2.51 10.27 -14.90
CA ILE A 240 -2.56 8.91 -15.41
C ILE A 240 -1.43 8.80 -16.43
N VAL A 241 -0.33 8.21 -15.99
CA VAL A 241 0.91 8.10 -16.74
C VAL A 241 0.91 6.79 -17.53
N ASN A 242 1.15 6.87 -18.84
CA ASN A 242 1.40 5.71 -19.68
C ASN A 242 2.81 5.16 -19.38
N ARG A 243 2.93 3.86 -19.11
CA ARG A 243 4.20 3.22 -18.73
C ARG A 243 5.19 3.05 -19.88
N TYR A 244 4.73 3.13 -21.14
CA TYR A 244 5.55 2.87 -22.32
C TYR A 244 6.23 4.13 -22.88
N ASP A 245 5.47 5.23 -22.96
CA ASP A 245 5.97 6.47 -23.58
C ASP A 245 6.08 7.64 -22.60
N PHE A 246 5.69 7.41 -21.32
CA PHE A 246 5.71 8.40 -20.23
C PHE A 246 4.87 9.64 -20.50
N SER A 247 3.97 9.58 -21.47
CA SER A 247 2.91 10.57 -21.65
C SER A 247 1.92 10.45 -20.47
N TYR A 248 1.19 11.52 -20.20
CA TYR A 248 0.19 11.46 -19.15
C TYR A 248 -1.04 12.28 -19.48
N LYS A 249 -2.17 11.80 -19.00
CA LYS A 249 -3.44 12.52 -18.94
C LYS A 249 -3.60 13.12 -17.56
N LYS A 250 -4.29 14.27 -17.50
CA LYS A 250 -4.50 15.03 -16.27
C LYS A 250 -5.99 15.14 -16.01
N TYR A 251 -6.40 14.73 -14.82
CA TYR A 251 -7.79 14.78 -14.38
C TYR A 251 -7.90 15.52 -13.06
N LYS A 252 -8.79 16.52 -12.99
CA LYS A 252 -8.99 17.27 -11.75
C LYS A 252 -9.96 16.54 -10.85
N LEU A 253 -9.44 15.98 -9.77
CA LEU A 253 -10.24 15.42 -8.69
C LEU A 253 -10.54 16.50 -7.67
N GLY A 254 -11.72 16.44 -7.05
CA GLY A 254 -11.96 17.13 -5.79
C GLY A 254 -11.11 16.51 -4.64
N ARG A 255 -11.56 16.61 -3.40
CA ARG A 255 -10.94 15.86 -2.30
C ARG A 255 -11.14 14.36 -2.54
N VAL A 256 -10.03 13.64 -2.67
CA VAL A 256 -10.02 12.20 -2.91
C VAL A 256 -9.60 11.48 -1.63
N GLY A 257 -10.33 10.46 -1.25
CA GLY A 257 -9.97 9.57 -0.16
C GLY A 257 -8.93 8.53 -0.61
N PHE A 258 -9.14 7.91 -1.78
CA PHE A 258 -8.18 6.99 -2.42
C PHE A 258 -8.53 6.79 -3.90
N SER A 259 -7.56 6.24 -4.67
CA SER A 259 -7.77 5.73 -6.02
C SER A 259 -7.04 4.38 -6.18
N GLU A 260 -7.66 3.43 -6.89
CA GLU A 260 -7.08 2.12 -7.16
C GLU A 260 -7.56 1.62 -8.52
N PHE A 261 -6.69 0.94 -9.29
CA PHE A 261 -7.09 0.35 -10.56
C PHE A 261 -8.07 -0.81 -10.34
N PHE A 262 -9.20 -0.76 -11.06
CA PHE A 262 -10.14 -1.87 -11.10
C PHE A 262 -9.71 -2.89 -12.15
N ASN A 263 -9.29 -2.41 -13.31
CA ASN A 263 -8.73 -3.19 -14.42
C ASN A 263 -7.86 -2.26 -15.30
N ASN A 264 -7.45 -2.74 -16.48
CA ASN A 264 -6.58 -1.98 -17.37
C ASN A 264 -7.19 -0.69 -17.94
N SER A 265 -8.52 -0.53 -17.87
CA SER A 265 -9.22 0.63 -18.44
C SER A 265 -10.01 1.45 -17.44
N LEU A 266 -10.16 0.99 -16.20
CA LEU A 266 -10.95 1.67 -15.18
C LEU A 266 -10.18 1.85 -13.88
N LEU A 267 -10.28 3.04 -13.31
CA LEU A 267 -9.76 3.41 -12.00
C LEU A 267 -10.93 3.69 -11.06
N PHE A 268 -10.94 3.09 -9.89
CA PHE A 268 -11.82 3.50 -8.81
C PHE A 268 -11.33 4.80 -8.19
N ILE A 269 -12.27 5.70 -7.93
CA ILE A 269 -12.05 6.95 -7.23
C ILE A 269 -13.04 7.05 -6.09
N TYR A 270 -12.53 7.19 -4.87
CA TYR A 270 -13.35 7.46 -3.71
C TYR A 270 -13.20 8.92 -3.30
N LYS A 271 -14.28 9.69 -3.45
CA LYS A 271 -14.33 11.11 -3.10
C LYS A 271 -15.67 11.49 -2.47
N ASN A 272 -15.63 12.33 -1.44
CA ASN A 272 -16.84 12.83 -0.78
C ASN A 272 -17.83 11.72 -0.41
N ASP A 273 -17.33 10.62 0.18
CA ASP A 273 -18.08 9.42 0.57
C ASP A 273 -18.77 8.66 -0.59
N ASN A 274 -18.43 8.98 -1.82
CA ASN A 274 -18.95 8.31 -3.00
C ASN A 274 -17.83 7.57 -3.73
N LEU A 275 -18.15 6.37 -4.20
CA LEU A 275 -17.29 5.58 -5.08
C LEU A 275 -17.72 5.81 -6.53
N SER A 276 -16.76 6.12 -7.38
CA SER A 276 -16.92 6.29 -8.82
C SER A 276 -15.91 5.46 -9.58
N THR A 277 -16.15 5.22 -10.86
CA THR A 277 -15.16 4.72 -11.81
C THR A 277 -14.77 5.80 -12.79
N LEU A 278 -13.48 5.91 -13.06
CA LEU A 278 -12.92 6.76 -14.11
C LEU A 278 -12.43 5.90 -15.26
N ASN A 279 -12.95 6.14 -16.46
CA ASN A 279 -12.43 5.53 -17.67
C ASN A 279 -11.09 6.17 -18.05
N LEU A 280 -10.04 5.37 -18.24
CA LEU A 280 -8.68 5.87 -18.50
C LEU A 280 -8.47 6.44 -19.90
N GLU A 281 -9.29 6.01 -20.86
CA GLU A 281 -9.24 6.53 -22.24
C GLU A 281 -9.95 7.88 -22.37
N THR A 282 -11.22 7.90 -21.91
CA THR A 282 -12.11 9.06 -22.12
C THR A 282 -12.02 10.09 -21.01
N LEU A 283 -11.49 9.71 -19.84
CA LEU A 283 -11.53 10.46 -18.58
C LEU A 283 -12.97 10.75 -18.10
N GLU A 284 -13.93 9.96 -18.54
CA GLU A 284 -15.31 10.05 -18.08
C GLU A 284 -15.47 9.36 -16.71
N GLU A 285 -16.01 10.10 -15.76
CA GLU A 285 -16.32 9.59 -14.43
C GLU A 285 -17.79 9.16 -14.36
N LYS A 286 -18.05 7.95 -13.84
CA LYS A 286 -19.41 7.43 -13.59
C LYS A 286 -19.53 6.97 -12.16
N PRO A 287 -20.66 7.26 -11.48
CA PRO A 287 -20.93 6.69 -10.16
C PRO A 287 -20.84 5.17 -10.21
N PHE A 288 -20.14 4.57 -9.26
CA PHE A 288 -20.14 3.14 -9.07
C PHE A 288 -21.39 2.77 -8.27
N LEU A 289 -22.45 2.42 -9.01
CA LEU A 289 -23.64 1.85 -8.40
C LEU A 289 -23.38 0.35 -8.23
N PRO A 290 -23.40 -0.21 -7.01
CA PRO A 290 -23.45 -1.64 -6.84
C PRO A 290 -24.68 -2.14 -7.59
N THR A 291 -24.52 -3.09 -8.51
CA THR A 291 -25.63 -3.71 -9.21
C THR A 291 -26.59 -4.26 -8.16
N THR A 292 -27.74 -3.59 -8.00
CA THR A 292 -28.86 -4.06 -7.20
C THR A 292 -29.39 -5.30 -7.90
N GLY A 293 -28.95 -6.48 -7.49
CA GLY A 293 -29.42 -7.72 -8.10
C GLY A 293 -28.52 -8.94 -7.90
N ALA A 294 -27.29 -8.77 -7.47
CA ALA A 294 -26.53 -9.90 -6.97
C ALA A 294 -26.95 -10.14 -5.52
N SER A 295 -27.89 -11.03 -5.30
CA SER A 295 -28.07 -11.68 -3.99
C SER A 295 -26.74 -12.38 -3.68
N LEU A 296 -25.95 -11.77 -2.86
CA LEU A 296 -24.68 -12.31 -2.37
C LEU A 296 -24.93 -13.23 -1.18
#